data_2f4f456aa4dfdf7250aeeda8a8d39a65
#
_entry.id   2f4f456aa4dfdf7250aeeda8a8d39a65
#
_cell.length_a   1.000
_cell.length_b   1.000
_cell.length_c   1.000
_cell.angle_alpha   90.00
_cell.angle_beta   90.00
_cell.angle_gamma   90.00
#
_symmetry.space_group_name_H-M   'P 1'
#
loop_
_entity.id
_entity.type
_entity.pdbx_description
1 polymer ?
#
loop_
_entity_poly.entity_id
_entity_poly.type
_entity_poly.pdbx_seq_one_letter_code
_entity_poly.pdbx_strand_id
1 'polypeptide(L)'
;GGLSEIKIYDNGEGISHSTLNDTFGTFLTSKKNSYPNPFKTKANKGKGRFSGFGIAAALKWSTVYKEGNENFKYEIIIESDKKNEFEETQIEKTNDNTGTEVTISQIDEVTVAEMSMEALRESLLKEFAWFLFLEKNRELQLKINGEVLKYEDYVDTELSKEKIIRLEENNFIISIVVWKNAIKEKYCIY
;
A
#
# COMPACT_ATOMS: atom_id res chain seq x y z
N GLY A 1 -22.44 -16.50 -0.91
CA GLY A 1 -21.91 -15.82 0.27
C GLY A 1 -21.47 -14.43 -0.14
N GLY A 2 -21.86 -13.42 0.62
CA GLY A 2 -21.44 -12.05 0.40
C GLY A 2 -19.98 -11.84 0.81
N LEU A 3 -19.38 -10.73 0.38
CA LEU A 3 -18.07 -10.29 0.81
C LEU A 3 -18.13 -9.94 2.33
N SER A 4 -17.39 -10.67 3.15
CA SER A 4 -17.39 -10.47 4.61
C SER A 4 -16.15 -9.73 5.09
N GLU A 5 -15.04 -9.84 4.35
CA GLU A 5 -13.77 -9.20 4.68
C GLU A 5 -12.93 -8.97 3.43
N ILE A 6 -12.03 -7.99 3.51
CA ILE A 6 -10.96 -7.74 2.53
C ILE A 6 -9.64 -7.84 3.29
N LYS A 7 -8.70 -8.63 2.75
CA LYS A 7 -7.35 -8.74 3.28
C LYS A 7 -6.34 -8.13 2.32
N ILE A 8 -5.46 -7.30 2.86
CA ILE A 8 -4.36 -6.67 2.12
C ILE A 8 -3.07 -7.08 2.83
N TYR A 9 -2.19 -7.77 2.12
CA TYR A 9 -0.94 -8.26 2.66
C TYR A 9 0.26 -7.60 1.97
N ASP A 10 1.24 -7.21 2.75
CA ASP A 10 2.56 -6.81 2.29
C ASP A 10 3.66 -7.67 2.95
N ASN A 11 4.77 -7.83 2.25
CA ASN A 11 5.97 -8.52 2.72
C ASN A 11 7.09 -7.53 3.11
N GLY A 12 6.72 -6.41 3.67
CA GLY A 12 7.63 -5.36 4.13
C GLY A 12 8.30 -5.66 5.47
N GLU A 13 8.76 -4.63 6.14
CA GLU A 13 9.47 -4.73 7.42
C GLU A 13 8.54 -4.95 8.62
N GLY A 14 7.22 -4.87 8.40
CA GLY A 14 6.23 -4.87 9.47
C GLY A 14 6.16 -3.54 10.21
N ILE A 15 5.42 -3.52 11.32
CA ILE A 15 5.23 -2.36 12.18
C ILE A 15 5.95 -2.64 13.50
N SER A 16 7.07 -1.95 13.74
CA SER A 16 7.79 -2.11 15.00
C SER A 16 6.96 -1.57 16.17
N HIS A 17 6.85 -2.36 17.23
CA HIS A 17 6.12 -1.95 18.44
C HIS A 17 6.70 -0.69 19.08
N SER A 18 8.02 -0.49 19.02
CA SER A 18 8.66 0.71 19.55
C SER A 18 8.20 2.01 18.89
N THR A 19 7.65 1.93 17.66
CA THR A 19 7.12 3.07 16.90
C THR A 19 5.60 3.10 16.83
N LEU A 20 4.91 2.18 17.51
CA LEU A 20 3.46 2.01 17.40
C LEU A 20 2.70 3.29 17.77
N ASN A 21 2.97 3.86 18.94
CA ASN A 21 2.32 5.10 19.38
C ASN A 21 2.57 6.28 18.42
N ASP A 22 3.75 6.34 17.84
CA ASP A 22 4.10 7.36 16.85
C ASP A 22 3.36 7.15 15.52
N THR A 23 3.02 5.91 15.20
CA THR A 23 2.38 5.52 13.95
C THR A 23 0.86 5.53 14.07
N PHE A 24 0.29 5.06 15.17
CA PHE A 24 -1.14 4.89 15.39
C PHE A 24 -1.72 5.84 16.44
N GLY A 25 -0.92 6.34 17.39
CA GLY A 25 -1.38 7.20 18.47
C GLY A 25 -1.79 8.62 18.06
N THR A 26 -1.47 9.04 16.81
CA THR A 26 -1.81 10.39 16.34
C THR A 26 -2.57 10.32 15.02
N PHE A 27 -3.86 10.74 15.08
CA PHE A 27 -4.71 10.84 13.90
C PHE A 27 -4.17 11.92 12.93
N LEU A 28 -4.06 11.57 11.64
CA LEU A 28 -3.63 12.46 10.54
C LEU A 28 -2.17 12.95 10.58
N THR A 29 -1.32 12.47 11.47
CA THR A 29 0.12 12.77 11.42
C THR A 29 0.93 11.64 10.79
N SER A 30 1.98 11.97 10.06
CA SER A 30 2.89 11.00 9.47
C SER A 30 4.32 11.44 9.64
N LYS A 31 5.16 10.59 10.25
CA LYS A 31 6.61 10.81 10.37
C LYS A 31 7.37 10.58 9.04
N LYS A 32 6.70 10.07 8.00
CA LYS A 32 7.34 9.84 6.68
C LYS A 32 7.91 11.10 6.04
N ASN A 33 7.47 12.29 6.49
CA ASN A 33 8.02 13.57 6.04
C ASN A 33 9.35 13.96 6.72
N SER A 34 9.76 13.25 7.78
CA SER A 34 10.92 13.65 8.61
C SER A 34 12.21 12.92 8.23
N TYR A 35 12.15 11.90 7.38
CA TYR A 35 13.31 11.14 6.94
C TYR A 35 13.48 11.29 5.41
N PRO A 36 14.71 11.56 4.92
CA PRO A 36 15.01 11.47 3.50
C PRO A 36 14.85 9.99 3.09
N ASN A 37 13.66 9.63 2.62
CA ASN A 37 13.40 8.30 2.11
C ASN A 37 13.94 8.22 0.68
N PRO A 38 14.96 7.39 0.39
CA PRO A 38 15.46 7.21 -0.98
C PRO A 38 14.41 6.60 -1.91
N PHE A 39 13.31 6.10 -1.35
CA PHE A 39 12.18 5.56 -2.08
C PHE A 39 11.02 6.54 -2.02
N LYS A 40 10.56 7.02 -3.17
CA LYS A 40 9.35 7.83 -3.28
C LYS A 40 8.16 7.02 -2.76
N THR A 41 7.70 7.29 -1.54
CA THR A 41 6.48 6.68 -1.03
C THR A 41 5.29 7.53 -1.43
N LYS A 42 4.29 6.91 -2.04
CA LYS A 42 3.06 7.56 -2.50
C LYS A 42 2.19 8.11 -1.35
N ALA A 43 2.43 7.67 -0.11
CA ALA A 43 1.60 7.96 1.06
C ALA A 43 2.35 8.81 2.09
N ASN A 44 2.15 10.13 2.06
CA ASN A 44 2.82 11.09 2.97
C ASN A 44 1.90 11.70 4.03
N LYS A 45 0.58 11.43 4.00
CA LYS A 45 -0.39 12.23 4.78
C LYS A 45 -0.95 11.52 6.01
N GLY A 46 -0.50 10.30 6.35
CA GLY A 46 -1.00 9.54 7.50
C GLY A 46 -2.47 9.11 7.41
N LYS A 47 -3.14 9.37 6.27
CA LYS A 47 -4.56 9.07 6.08
C LYS A 47 -4.83 7.62 5.64
N GLY A 48 -3.85 6.97 5.01
CA GLY A 48 -4.03 5.65 4.38
C GLY A 48 -4.53 4.57 5.35
N ARG A 49 -3.98 4.56 6.57
CA ARG A 49 -4.36 3.57 7.60
C ARG A 49 -5.83 3.66 8.05
N PHE A 50 -6.46 4.82 7.88
CA PHE A 50 -7.86 5.04 8.26
C PHE A 50 -8.81 5.04 7.07
N SER A 51 -8.32 4.90 5.84
CA SER A 51 -9.17 4.96 4.64
C SER A 51 -10.16 3.78 4.56
N GLY A 52 -9.82 2.65 5.16
CA GLY A 52 -10.73 1.50 5.26
C GLY A 52 -12.03 1.80 6.00
N PHE A 53 -12.06 2.79 6.89
CA PHE A 53 -13.30 3.23 7.56
C PHE A 53 -14.30 3.96 6.64
N GLY A 54 -13.93 4.23 5.39
CA GLY A 54 -14.89 4.67 4.37
C GLY A 54 -15.86 3.58 3.93
N ILE A 55 -15.53 2.31 4.17
CA ILE A 55 -16.30 1.15 3.70
C ILE A 55 -16.55 0.09 4.79
N ALA A 56 -15.97 0.22 5.98
CA ALA A 56 -16.02 -0.82 7.01
C ALA A 56 -16.01 -0.23 8.42
N ALA A 57 -16.47 -1.01 9.38
CA ALA A 57 -16.53 -0.60 10.79
C ALA A 57 -15.33 -1.09 11.61
N ALA A 58 -14.56 -2.08 11.15
CA ALA A 58 -13.40 -2.58 11.88
C ALA A 58 -12.19 -2.79 10.97
N LEU A 59 -11.03 -2.39 11.46
CA LEU A 59 -9.72 -2.58 10.83
C LEU A 59 -8.78 -3.29 11.79
N LYS A 60 -8.10 -4.32 11.31
CA LYS A 60 -7.09 -5.06 12.07
C LYS A 60 -5.80 -5.15 11.26
N TRP A 61 -4.67 -4.86 11.89
CA TRP A 61 -3.33 -5.08 11.36
C TRP A 61 -2.69 -6.22 12.12
N SER A 62 -2.41 -7.34 11.46
CA SER A 62 -1.60 -8.44 11.99
C SER A 62 -0.19 -8.26 11.43
N THR A 63 0.77 -7.93 12.26
CA THR A 63 2.11 -7.54 11.81
C THR A 63 3.20 -8.41 12.42
N VAL A 64 4.22 -8.70 11.59
CA VAL A 64 5.47 -9.33 12.01
C VAL A 64 6.60 -8.36 11.70
N TYR A 65 7.38 -8.02 12.71
CA TYR A 65 8.52 -7.12 12.59
C TYR A 65 9.78 -7.75 13.18
N LYS A 66 10.93 -7.22 12.78
CA LYS A 66 12.23 -7.68 13.28
C LYS A 66 12.78 -6.71 14.30
N GLU A 67 13.28 -7.26 15.42
CA GLU A 67 14.04 -6.52 16.42
C GLU A 67 15.30 -7.31 16.79
N GLY A 68 16.46 -6.71 16.53
CA GLY A 68 17.72 -7.42 16.60
C GLY A 68 17.79 -8.58 15.61
N ASN A 69 17.93 -9.80 16.12
CA ASN A 69 17.98 -11.03 15.31
C ASN A 69 16.69 -11.87 15.39
N GLU A 70 15.65 -11.35 16.01
CA GLU A 70 14.42 -12.08 16.29
C GLU A 70 13.22 -11.40 15.64
N ASN A 71 12.21 -12.20 15.26
CA ASN A 71 10.95 -11.69 14.76
C ASN A 71 9.88 -11.79 15.84
N PHE A 72 9.05 -10.76 15.88
CA PHE A 72 7.93 -10.61 16.82
C PHE A 72 6.65 -10.32 16.06
N LYS A 73 5.53 -10.83 16.57
CA LYS A 73 4.20 -10.58 16.01
C LYS A 73 3.26 -10.02 17.05
N TYR A 74 2.32 -9.21 16.60
CA TYR A 74 1.19 -8.71 17.38
C TYR A 74 0.11 -8.18 16.46
N GLU A 75 -1.04 -7.87 17.00
CA GLU A 75 -2.16 -7.29 16.27
C GLU A 75 -2.51 -5.91 16.81
N ILE A 76 -2.99 -5.05 15.92
CA ILE A 76 -3.52 -3.72 16.22
C ILE A 76 -4.95 -3.71 15.72
N ILE A 77 -5.90 -3.30 16.55
CA ILE A 77 -7.33 -3.30 16.23
C ILE A 77 -7.88 -1.90 16.45
N ILE A 78 -8.62 -1.39 15.47
CA ILE A 78 -9.30 -0.10 15.56
C ILE A 78 -10.75 -0.30 15.08
N GLU A 79 -11.69 0.18 15.86
CA GLU A 79 -13.12 0.25 15.52
C GLU A 79 -13.53 1.66 15.09
N SER A 80 -14.53 1.76 14.24
CA SER A 80 -14.94 3.02 13.60
C SER A 80 -15.52 4.04 14.60
N ASP A 81 -16.02 3.61 15.74
CA ASP A 81 -16.53 4.45 16.83
C ASP A 81 -15.42 4.97 17.75
N LYS A 82 -14.20 4.34 17.70
CA LYS A 82 -13.04 4.66 18.53
C LYS A 82 -11.79 4.95 17.72
N LYS A 83 -11.89 5.70 16.62
CA LYS A 83 -10.78 5.95 15.68
C LYS A 83 -9.53 6.60 16.27
N ASN A 84 -9.62 7.18 17.45
CA ASN A 84 -8.51 7.82 18.16
C ASN A 84 -7.80 6.88 19.15
N GLU A 85 -8.33 5.68 19.33
CA GLU A 85 -7.84 4.66 20.21
C GLU A 85 -7.52 3.40 19.40
N PHE A 86 -6.57 2.62 19.85
CA PHE A 86 -6.32 1.29 19.29
C PHE A 86 -6.13 0.29 20.42
N GLU A 87 -6.53 -0.92 20.17
CA GLU A 87 -6.24 -2.07 21.02
C GLU A 87 -5.08 -2.84 20.40
N GLU A 88 -4.22 -3.41 21.23
CA GLU A 88 -3.12 -4.27 20.79
C GLU A 88 -3.12 -5.60 21.54
N THR A 89 -2.69 -6.65 20.85
CA THR A 89 -2.49 -7.95 21.49
C THR A 89 -1.11 -8.02 22.13
N GLN A 90 -0.91 -9.04 22.97
CA GLN A 90 0.41 -9.35 23.51
C GLN A 90 1.41 -9.64 22.38
N ILE A 91 2.64 -9.11 22.54
CA ILE A 91 3.72 -9.38 21.60
C ILE A 91 4.24 -10.79 21.82
N GLU A 92 4.36 -11.56 20.74
CA GLU A 92 4.87 -12.92 20.75
C GLU A 92 6.06 -13.06 19.81
N LYS A 93 7.04 -13.85 20.21
CA LYS A 93 8.13 -14.26 19.32
C LYS A 93 7.63 -15.24 18.28
N THR A 94 8.09 -15.12 17.04
CA THR A 94 7.68 -15.96 15.91
C THR A 94 8.85 -16.28 14.99
N ASN A 95 8.68 -17.31 14.16
CA ASN A 95 9.56 -17.64 13.04
C ASN A 95 8.97 -17.20 11.68
N ASP A 96 7.82 -16.52 11.70
CA ASP A 96 7.18 -16.01 10.48
C ASP A 96 8.04 -14.91 9.85
N ASN A 97 7.95 -14.75 8.54
CA ASN A 97 8.60 -13.64 7.83
C ASN A 97 7.96 -12.30 8.18
N THR A 98 8.74 -11.22 8.09
CA THR A 98 8.24 -9.86 8.30
C THR A 98 7.20 -9.47 7.24
N GLY A 99 6.27 -8.59 7.63
CA GLY A 99 5.20 -8.10 6.79
C GLY A 99 3.99 -7.68 7.61
N THR A 100 2.95 -7.20 6.91
CA THR A 100 1.70 -6.80 7.55
C THR A 100 0.50 -7.30 6.74
N GLU A 101 -0.46 -7.91 7.41
CA GLU A 101 -1.79 -8.16 6.87
C GLU A 101 -2.79 -7.16 7.48
N VAL A 102 -3.48 -6.42 6.63
CA VAL A 102 -4.60 -5.56 7.04
C VAL A 102 -5.89 -6.27 6.70
N THR A 103 -6.70 -6.56 7.72
CA THR A 103 -8.04 -7.10 7.56
C THR A 103 -9.06 -5.97 7.72
N ILE A 104 -9.86 -5.76 6.70
CA ILE A 104 -10.98 -4.83 6.65
C ILE A 104 -12.24 -5.66 6.81
N SER A 105 -12.98 -5.48 7.90
CA SER A 105 -14.16 -6.31 8.24
C SER A 105 -15.35 -5.46 8.63
N GLN A 106 -16.53 -6.09 8.73
CA GLN A 106 -17.81 -5.39 8.92
C GLN A 106 -18.04 -4.35 7.80
N ILE A 107 -17.89 -4.82 6.55
CA ILE A 107 -18.05 -3.99 5.35
C ILE A 107 -19.52 -3.67 5.17
N ASP A 108 -19.83 -2.42 4.79
CA ASP A 108 -21.20 -2.00 4.57
C ASP A 108 -21.84 -2.69 3.34
N GLU A 109 -23.14 -2.93 3.42
CA GLU A 109 -23.89 -3.69 2.40
C GLU A 109 -23.88 -2.99 1.03
N VAL A 110 -23.82 -1.66 0.98
CA VAL A 110 -23.80 -0.88 -0.26
C VAL A 110 -22.47 -1.12 -0.97
N THR A 111 -21.37 -1.03 -0.23
CA THR A 111 -20.03 -1.34 -0.76
C THR A 111 -19.95 -2.76 -1.29
N VAL A 112 -20.51 -3.74 -0.56
CA VAL A 112 -20.54 -5.14 -1.01
C VAL A 112 -21.30 -5.28 -2.33
N ALA A 113 -22.44 -4.61 -2.46
CA ALA A 113 -23.30 -4.68 -3.64
C ALA A 113 -22.64 -4.01 -4.88
N GLU A 114 -21.87 -2.97 -4.67
CA GLU A 114 -21.23 -2.20 -5.75
C GLU A 114 -19.82 -2.72 -6.13
N MET A 115 -19.21 -3.55 -5.29
CA MET A 115 -17.84 -4.03 -5.52
C MET A 115 -17.78 -5.08 -6.63
N SER A 116 -17.12 -4.74 -7.73
CA SER A 116 -16.79 -5.65 -8.83
C SER A 116 -15.29 -5.96 -8.81
N MET A 117 -14.94 -7.25 -8.89
CA MET A 117 -13.53 -7.67 -8.97
C MET A 117 -12.82 -7.13 -10.21
N GLU A 118 -13.54 -6.98 -11.32
CA GLU A 118 -13.03 -6.40 -12.56
C GLU A 118 -12.74 -4.91 -12.35
N ALA A 119 -13.70 -4.15 -11.80
CA ALA A 119 -13.49 -2.73 -11.49
C ALA A 119 -12.35 -2.50 -10.48
N LEU A 120 -12.22 -3.38 -9.49
CA LEU A 120 -11.11 -3.31 -8.52
C LEU A 120 -9.76 -3.56 -9.22
N ARG A 121 -9.67 -4.58 -10.07
CA ARG A 121 -8.47 -4.89 -10.87
C ARG A 121 -8.09 -3.71 -11.76
N GLU A 122 -9.05 -3.15 -12.46
CA GLU A 122 -8.83 -2.00 -13.33
C GLU A 122 -8.35 -0.78 -12.54
N SER A 123 -8.98 -0.48 -11.42
CA SER A 123 -8.60 0.63 -10.55
C SER A 123 -7.17 0.48 -9.99
N LEU A 124 -6.80 -0.71 -9.55
CA LEU A 124 -5.45 -0.99 -9.05
C LEU A 124 -4.40 -0.88 -10.16
N LEU A 125 -4.69 -1.36 -11.37
CA LEU A 125 -3.78 -1.23 -12.49
C LEU A 125 -3.63 0.22 -12.94
N LYS A 126 -4.71 1.00 -13.02
CA LYS A 126 -4.64 2.44 -13.30
C LYS A 126 -3.77 3.18 -12.28
N GLU A 127 -3.84 2.78 -11.03
CA GLU A 127 -3.11 3.42 -9.95
C GLU A 127 -1.64 3.00 -9.87
N PHE A 128 -1.30 1.74 -10.14
CA PHE A 128 0.00 1.17 -9.85
C PHE A 128 0.80 0.70 -11.07
N ALA A 129 0.21 0.54 -12.27
CA ALA A 129 0.92 -0.02 -13.41
C ALA A 129 2.18 0.78 -13.80
N TRP A 130 2.12 2.11 -13.75
CA TRP A 130 3.27 2.97 -14.00
C TRP A 130 4.39 2.75 -12.98
N PHE A 131 4.03 2.59 -11.71
CA PHE A 131 4.99 2.34 -10.64
C PHE A 131 5.65 0.97 -10.81
N LEU A 132 4.86 -0.08 -11.08
CA LEU A 132 5.37 -1.42 -11.35
C LEU A 132 6.31 -1.43 -12.56
N PHE A 133 6.00 -0.67 -13.60
CA PHE A 133 6.86 -0.53 -14.77
C PHE A 133 8.18 0.17 -14.44
N LEU A 134 8.16 1.27 -13.70
CA LEU A 134 9.37 2.01 -13.31
C LEU A 134 10.26 1.20 -12.37
N GLU A 135 9.66 0.41 -11.48
CA GLU A 135 10.36 -0.42 -10.49
C GLU A 135 10.52 -1.90 -10.93
N LYS A 136 10.39 -2.18 -12.23
CA LYS A 136 10.45 -3.55 -12.78
C LYS A 136 11.70 -4.34 -12.40
N ASN A 137 12.83 -3.65 -12.18
CA ASN A 137 14.09 -4.28 -11.78
C ASN A 137 14.09 -4.76 -10.30
N ARG A 138 13.09 -4.36 -9.51
CA ARG A 138 12.94 -4.76 -8.11
C ARG A 138 12.01 -5.96 -7.93
N GLU A 139 11.48 -6.52 -9.03
CA GLU A 139 10.58 -7.68 -9.02
C GLU A 139 9.33 -7.49 -8.14
N LEU A 140 8.85 -6.24 -8.04
CA LEU A 140 7.64 -5.93 -7.28
C LEU A 140 6.41 -6.54 -7.96
N GLN A 141 5.54 -7.14 -7.16
CA GLN A 141 4.31 -7.76 -7.65
C GLN A 141 3.10 -7.23 -6.90
N LEU A 142 2.05 -6.93 -7.63
CA LEU A 142 0.71 -6.69 -7.09
C LEU A 142 -0.17 -7.89 -7.46
N LYS A 143 -0.88 -8.45 -6.49
CA LYS A 143 -1.74 -9.63 -6.68
C LYS A 143 -3.15 -9.37 -6.19
N ILE A 144 -4.13 -9.95 -6.87
CA ILE A 144 -5.53 -10.06 -6.40
C ILE A 144 -5.88 -11.54 -6.39
N ASN A 145 -6.34 -12.05 -5.25
CA ASN A 145 -6.70 -13.47 -5.08
C ASN A 145 -5.60 -14.44 -5.59
N GLY A 146 -4.33 -14.05 -5.37
CA GLY A 146 -3.16 -14.83 -5.80
C GLY A 146 -2.73 -14.62 -7.26
N GLU A 147 -3.54 -13.98 -8.11
CA GLU A 147 -3.18 -13.66 -9.49
C GLU A 147 -2.36 -12.38 -9.59
N VAL A 148 -1.23 -12.44 -10.29
CA VAL A 148 -0.37 -11.26 -10.53
C VAL A 148 -1.05 -10.31 -11.52
N LEU A 149 -1.13 -9.03 -11.14
CA LEU A 149 -1.56 -7.97 -12.04
C LEU A 149 -0.41 -7.57 -12.96
N LYS A 150 -0.63 -7.66 -14.26
CA LYS A 150 0.38 -7.35 -15.28
C LYS A 150 0.27 -5.89 -15.71
N TYR A 151 1.31 -5.10 -15.46
CA TYR A 151 1.34 -3.69 -15.89
C TYR A 151 1.37 -3.56 -17.42
N GLU A 152 1.86 -4.59 -18.13
CA GLU A 152 1.92 -4.66 -19.59
C GLU A 152 0.52 -4.59 -20.23
N ASP A 153 -0.53 -4.90 -19.49
CA ASP A 153 -1.91 -4.77 -20.01
C ASP A 153 -2.30 -3.29 -20.17
N TYR A 154 -1.66 -2.38 -19.43
CA TYR A 154 -1.98 -0.96 -19.40
C TYR A 154 -0.85 -0.05 -19.91
N VAL A 155 0.40 -0.43 -19.72
CA VAL A 155 1.56 0.35 -20.14
C VAL A 155 2.06 -0.14 -21.48
N ASP A 156 2.22 0.77 -22.43
CA ASP A 156 2.93 0.51 -23.68
C ASP A 156 4.43 0.51 -23.41
N THR A 157 4.99 -0.67 -23.26
CA THR A 157 6.40 -0.85 -22.91
C THR A 157 7.36 -0.51 -24.05
N GLU A 158 6.89 -0.51 -25.31
CA GLU A 158 7.69 -0.15 -26.48
C GLU A 158 7.83 1.36 -26.62
N LEU A 159 6.77 2.10 -26.33
CA LEU A 159 6.77 3.57 -26.36
C LEU A 159 7.27 4.20 -25.06
N SER A 160 7.24 3.46 -23.96
CA SER A 160 7.75 3.94 -22.67
C SER A 160 9.26 3.94 -22.62
N LYS A 161 9.88 5.06 -22.25
CA LYS A 161 11.33 5.28 -22.35
C LYS A 161 11.90 5.96 -21.13
N GLU A 162 13.14 5.62 -20.83
CA GLU A 162 13.98 6.40 -19.93
C GLU A 162 15.01 7.19 -20.74
N LYS A 163 15.22 8.44 -20.40
CA LYS A 163 16.21 9.32 -20.99
C LYS A 163 17.06 9.96 -19.92
N ILE A 164 18.36 9.84 -20.07
CA ILE A 164 19.31 10.56 -19.22
C ILE A 164 19.57 11.94 -19.86
N ILE A 165 19.29 12.98 -19.09
CA ILE A 165 19.63 14.36 -19.46
C ILE A 165 20.77 14.79 -18.58
N ARG A 166 21.85 15.26 -19.19
CA ARG A 166 23.01 15.85 -18.50
C ARG A 166 22.87 17.36 -18.53
N LEU A 167 22.84 17.95 -17.35
CA LEU A 167 22.86 19.39 -17.17
C LEU A 167 24.03 19.72 -16.23
N GLU A 168 25.03 20.36 -16.76
CA GLU A 168 26.29 20.62 -16.06
C GLU A 168 26.93 19.33 -15.52
N GLU A 169 27.18 19.23 -14.22
CA GLU A 169 27.74 18.05 -13.56
C GLU A 169 26.67 17.04 -13.10
N ASN A 170 25.37 17.34 -13.30
CA ASN A 170 24.27 16.53 -12.81
C ASN A 170 23.63 15.70 -13.92
N ASN A 171 23.31 14.46 -13.60
CA ASN A 171 22.56 13.57 -14.46
C ASN A 171 21.11 13.46 -13.93
N PHE A 172 20.15 13.70 -14.80
CA PHE A 172 18.72 13.53 -14.52
C PHE A 172 18.18 12.37 -15.33
N ILE A 173 17.47 11.47 -14.68
CA ILE A 173 16.74 10.38 -15.35
C ILE A 173 15.29 10.84 -15.52
N ILE A 174 14.84 10.97 -16.76
CA ILE A 174 13.44 11.23 -17.08
C ILE A 174 12.83 9.93 -17.58
N SER A 175 11.84 9.44 -16.86
CA SER A 175 11.06 8.26 -17.25
C SER A 175 9.71 8.71 -17.83
N ILE A 176 9.46 8.30 -19.07
CA ILE A 176 8.20 8.56 -19.77
C ILE A 176 7.44 7.24 -19.83
N VAL A 177 6.29 7.19 -19.17
CA VAL A 177 5.38 6.03 -19.21
C VAL A 177 4.22 6.34 -20.13
N VAL A 178 4.05 5.52 -21.17
CA VAL A 178 2.97 5.67 -22.16
C VAL A 178 1.90 4.62 -21.86
N TRP A 179 0.66 5.06 -21.81
CA TRP A 179 -0.49 4.18 -21.62
C TRP A 179 -1.04 3.69 -22.95
N LYS A 180 -1.42 2.44 -23.04
CA LYS A 180 -2.04 1.85 -24.27
C LYS A 180 -3.37 2.51 -24.62
N ASN A 181 -4.14 2.88 -23.61
CA ASN A 181 -5.44 3.54 -23.77
C ASN A 181 -5.43 4.89 -23.04
N ALA A 182 -6.13 5.88 -23.59
CA ALA A 182 -6.27 7.17 -22.95
C ALA A 182 -6.96 7.03 -21.60
N ILE A 183 -6.27 7.43 -20.54
CA ILE A 183 -6.85 7.54 -19.21
C ILE A 183 -7.61 8.86 -19.17
N LYS A 184 -8.93 8.80 -18.97
CA LYS A 184 -9.79 10.00 -18.94
C LYS A 184 -9.56 10.91 -17.73
N GLU A 185 -8.74 10.49 -16.78
CA GLU A 185 -8.55 11.21 -15.52
C GLU A 185 -7.12 11.74 -15.39
N LYS A 186 -7.08 13.03 -15.02
CA LYS A 186 -5.95 13.88 -14.58
C LYS A 186 -4.54 13.35 -14.78
N TYR A 187 -3.78 14.09 -15.57
CA TYR A 187 -2.32 14.02 -15.62
C TYR A 187 -1.73 14.26 -14.23
N CYS A 188 -1.03 13.28 -13.69
CA CYS A 188 -0.20 13.48 -12.52
C CYS A 188 1.25 13.61 -12.98
N ILE A 189 1.85 14.75 -12.72
CA ILE A 189 3.31 14.92 -12.76
C ILE A 189 3.81 14.58 -11.35
N TYR A 190 4.63 13.56 -11.23
CA TYR A 190 5.23 13.12 -9.97
C TYR A 190 6.70 13.54 -9.92
#